data_a19d21bb628ea1cc7ca8c9c347c1d8f0
#
_entry.id   a19d21bb628ea1cc7ca8c9c347c1d8f0
#
_cell.length_a   1.000
_cell.length_b   1.000
_cell.length_c   1.000
_cell.angle_alpha   90.00
_cell.angle_beta   90.00
_cell.angle_gamma   90.00
#
_symmetry.space_group_name_H-M   'P 1'
#
loop_
_entity.id
_entity.type
_entity.pdbx_description
1 polymer ?
#
loop_
_entity_poly.entity_id
_entity_poly.type
_entity_poly.pdbx_seq_one_letter_code
_entity_poly.pdbx_strand_id
1 'polypeptide(L)'
;TARALHSTQGFMAQLAPVLAGSSWFSAEQIDATVRRAADDFSAAFERWRVLVDATRKQMDMADQVVKSYTTSHAEKQNAQRRYGDAARQYAVLLKSGNGQNSDFYTYRYLASQGFLPGYNFPRLPLMAWIPAKGGTAAKGKDDEGSMVSRPRFLALSEFGPRSLIYHQGRMYRVVRAKLNVGSKDHISGNSQLATVASRVCSQCGYAHMGGEDGTEPHHNLCENCGALLTDLDWVRSLYRIETVETVPVERISINDEDRQRQGFELQTTYRFLPGPDGKIAQQKSFIASGQGDAADALAALTYAPAAQIWRINRGWRRRKNKEQLGFYINPITGQWSKKDEPGATESPEADRDP
;
A
#
# COMPACT_ATOMS: atom_id res chain seq x y z
N THR A 1 17.41 -7.36 24.85
CA THR A 1 16.03 -7.12 25.37
C THR A 1 16.02 -6.83 26.86
N ALA A 2 16.54 -7.72 27.75
CA ALA A 2 16.57 -7.49 29.19
C ALA A 2 17.35 -6.22 29.59
N ARG A 3 18.49 -5.95 28.96
CA ARG A 3 19.29 -4.74 29.16
C ARG A 3 18.55 -3.47 28.75
N ALA A 4 17.80 -3.51 27.63
CA ALA A 4 16.99 -2.39 27.18
C ALA A 4 15.84 -2.11 28.16
N LEU A 5 15.16 -3.15 28.65
CA LEU A 5 14.09 -3.02 29.63
C LEU A 5 14.59 -2.40 30.96
N HIS A 6 15.76 -2.82 31.45
CA HIS A 6 16.34 -2.27 32.67
C HIS A 6 16.73 -0.80 32.51
N SER A 7 17.32 -0.43 31.37
CA SER A 7 17.61 0.98 31.02
C SER A 7 16.33 1.82 30.90
N THR A 8 15.26 1.25 30.36
CA THR A 8 13.97 1.93 30.20
C THR A 8 13.30 2.19 31.52
N GLN A 9 13.38 1.26 32.51
CA GLN A 9 12.84 1.47 33.85
C GLN A 9 13.49 2.66 34.56
N GLY A 10 14.81 2.80 34.44
CA GLY A 10 15.53 3.95 34.99
C GLY A 10 15.14 5.29 34.36
N PHE A 11 14.98 5.30 33.05
CA PHE A 11 14.50 6.46 32.27
C PHE A 11 13.06 6.84 32.65
N MET A 12 12.18 5.84 32.76
CA MET A 12 10.80 6.06 33.15
C MET A 12 10.65 6.61 34.59
N ALA A 13 11.49 6.17 35.52
CA ALA A 13 11.53 6.74 36.86
C ALA A 13 11.90 8.25 36.87
N GLN A 14 12.72 8.69 35.92
CA GLN A 14 13.03 10.12 35.73
C GLN A 14 11.88 10.91 35.09
N LEU A 15 11.10 10.30 34.19
CA LEU A 15 9.97 10.95 33.55
C LEU A 15 8.70 10.99 34.41
N ALA A 16 8.51 10.04 35.33
CA ALA A 16 7.32 9.95 36.16
C ALA A 16 6.97 11.25 36.90
N PRO A 17 7.92 11.98 37.54
CA PRO A 17 7.61 13.24 38.18
C PRO A 17 7.16 14.35 37.21
N VAL A 18 7.71 14.37 35.99
CA VAL A 18 7.40 15.38 34.98
C VAL A 18 6.01 15.16 34.38
N LEU A 19 5.58 13.92 34.30
CA LEU A 19 4.32 13.52 33.64
C LEU A 19 3.17 13.25 34.63
N ALA A 20 3.46 13.30 35.96
CA ALA A 20 2.49 12.97 37.01
C ALA A 20 1.20 13.81 37.00
N GLY A 21 1.20 14.99 36.33
CA GLY A 21 0.02 15.84 36.18
C GLY A 21 -0.80 15.56 34.90
N SER A 22 -0.39 14.63 34.03
CA SER A 22 -1.10 14.37 32.79
C SER A 22 -2.11 13.23 32.96
N SER A 23 -3.35 13.43 32.50
CA SER A 23 -4.44 12.46 32.60
C SER A 23 -4.25 11.18 31.76
N TRP A 24 -3.34 11.21 30.79
CA TRP A 24 -3.03 10.08 29.89
C TRP A 24 -1.82 9.24 30.33
N PHE A 25 -1.13 9.66 31.39
CA PHE A 25 0.08 9.01 31.87
C PHE A 25 -0.22 8.17 33.13
N SER A 26 -0.10 6.86 33.00
CA SER A 26 -0.16 5.94 34.12
C SER A 26 1.02 4.97 34.10
N ALA A 27 1.40 4.45 35.25
CA ALA A 27 2.47 3.45 35.36
C ALA A 27 2.16 2.18 34.57
N GLU A 28 0.88 1.77 34.54
CA GLU A 28 0.43 0.61 33.78
C GLU A 28 0.57 0.83 32.25
N GLN A 29 0.23 2.02 31.74
CA GLN A 29 0.38 2.36 30.32
C GLN A 29 1.83 2.35 29.89
N ILE A 30 2.73 2.83 30.74
CA ILE A 30 4.17 2.80 30.49
C ILE A 30 4.67 1.37 30.43
N ASP A 31 4.35 0.56 31.45
CA ASP A 31 4.78 -0.84 31.51
C ASP A 31 4.26 -1.64 30.30
N ALA A 32 3.00 -1.45 29.93
CA ALA A 32 2.42 -2.03 28.74
C ALA A 32 3.15 -1.60 27.45
N THR A 33 3.51 -0.32 27.34
CA THR A 33 4.26 0.21 26.18
C THR A 33 5.66 -0.38 26.11
N VAL A 34 6.36 -0.47 27.24
CA VAL A 34 7.71 -1.06 27.30
C VAL A 34 7.70 -2.54 26.93
N ARG A 35 6.73 -3.30 27.43
CA ARG A 35 6.59 -4.73 27.10
C ARG A 35 6.32 -4.93 25.62
N ARG A 36 5.46 -4.10 25.04
CA ARG A 36 5.10 -4.18 23.61
C ARG A 36 6.20 -3.67 22.69
N ALA A 37 7.14 -2.84 23.16
CA ALA A 37 8.14 -2.19 22.33
C ALA A 37 9.00 -3.17 21.50
N ALA A 38 9.29 -4.36 22.04
CA ALA A 38 10.06 -5.38 21.30
C ALA A 38 9.26 -5.97 20.11
N ASP A 39 7.98 -6.20 20.32
CA ASP A 39 7.07 -6.72 19.29
C ASP A 39 6.80 -5.64 18.24
N ASP A 40 6.54 -4.40 18.66
CA ASP A 40 6.35 -3.25 17.76
C ASP A 40 7.61 -2.99 16.93
N PHE A 41 8.81 -3.14 17.52
CA PHE A 41 10.07 -3.04 16.76
C PHE A 41 10.20 -4.15 15.73
N SER A 42 9.89 -5.38 16.08
CA SER A 42 9.92 -6.50 15.15
C SER A 42 8.88 -6.33 14.03
N ALA A 43 7.67 -5.89 14.37
CA ALA A 43 6.60 -5.62 13.41
C ALA A 43 6.96 -4.49 12.44
N ALA A 44 7.72 -3.48 12.88
CA ALA A 44 8.19 -2.41 12.00
C ALA A 44 9.04 -2.91 10.82
N PHE A 45 9.74 -4.04 10.97
CA PHE A 45 10.54 -4.64 9.89
C PHE A 45 9.78 -5.63 9.02
N GLU A 46 8.52 -5.95 9.32
CA GLU A 46 7.76 -6.96 8.57
C GLU A 46 7.66 -6.61 7.09
N ARG A 47 7.33 -5.37 6.78
CA ARG A 47 7.25 -4.88 5.40
C ARG A 47 8.58 -5.01 4.65
N TRP A 48 9.70 -4.74 5.32
CA TRP A 48 11.03 -4.89 4.73
C TRP A 48 11.34 -6.37 4.46
N ARG A 49 11.02 -7.27 5.41
CA ARG A 49 11.22 -8.72 5.25
C ARG A 49 10.42 -9.25 4.06
N VAL A 50 9.14 -8.90 3.98
CA VAL A 50 8.27 -9.27 2.85
C VAL A 50 8.85 -8.80 1.51
N LEU A 51 9.37 -7.58 1.46
CA LEU A 51 9.96 -7.02 0.24
C LEU A 51 11.26 -7.73 -0.15
N VAL A 52 12.10 -8.07 0.81
CA VAL A 52 13.33 -8.84 0.61
C VAL A 52 13.01 -10.24 0.10
N ASP A 53 12.06 -10.94 0.73
CA ASP A 53 11.65 -12.29 0.35
C ASP A 53 10.99 -12.32 -1.03
N ALA A 54 10.12 -11.35 -1.34
CA ALA A 54 9.52 -11.22 -2.66
C ALA A 54 10.59 -11.00 -3.75
N THR A 55 11.61 -10.19 -3.45
CA THR A 55 12.69 -9.92 -4.40
C THR A 55 13.56 -11.16 -4.61
N ARG A 56 13.89 -11.90 -3.54
CA ARG A 56 14.60 -13.19 -3.62
C ARG A 56 13.86 -14.20 -4.47
N LYS A 57 12.55 -14.38 -4.24
CA LYS A 57 11.72 -15.29 -5.03
C LYS A 57 11.65 -14.89 -6.51
N GLN A 58 11.62 -13.59 -6.83
CA GLN A 58 11.72 -13.13 -8.21
C GLN A 58 13.05 -13.52 -8.87
N MET A 59 14.17 -13.43 -8.12
CA MET A 59 15.45 -13.91 -8.61
C MET A 59 15.43 -15.41 -8.88
N ASP A 60 14.92 -16.21 -7.94
CA ASP A 60 14.84 -17.66 -8.06
C ASP A 60 13.97 -18.10 -9.24
N MET A 61 12.79 -17.47 -9.42
CA MET A 61 11.91 -17.74 -10.56
C MET A 61 12.57 -17.37 -11.89
N ALA A 62 13.24 -16.24 -11.96
CA ALA A 62 13.95 -15.83 -13.18
C ALA A 62 15.13 -16.77 -13.49
N ASP A 63 15.88 -17.21 -12.49
CA ASP A 63 16.98 -18.17 -12.63
C ASP A 63 16.48 -19.53 -13.14
N GLN A 64 15.35 -20.02 -12.63
CA GLN A 64 14.71 -21.25 -13.12
C GLN A 64 14.38 -21.18 -14.61
N VAL A 65 13.81 -20.04 -15.08
CA VAL A 65 13.51 -19.83 -16.50
C VAL A 65 14.78 -19.81 -17.35
N VAL A 66 15.85 -19.16 -16.88
CA VAL A 66 17.16 -19.13 -17.57
C VAL A 66 17.76 -20.52 -17.71
N LYS A 67 17.64 -21.35 -16.66
CA LYS A 67 18.18 -22.74 -16.62
C LYS A 67 17.30 -23.75 -17.34
N SER A 68 16.04 -23.43 -17.63
CA SER A 68 15.13 -24.36 -18.30
C SER A 68 15.58 -24.65 -19.74
N TYR A 69 15.51 -25.91 -20.13
CA TYR A 69 15.82 -26.35 -21.50
C TYR A 69 14.65 -26.15 -22.48
N THR A 70 13.42 -25.94 -21.96
CA THR A 70 12.19 -25.85 -22.78
C THR A 70 11.84 -24.40 -23.17
N THR A 71 12.51 -23.39 -22.60
CA THR A 71 12.23 -21.99 -22.83
C THR A 71 12.99 -21.44 -24.04
N SER A 72 12.34 -20.57 -24.79
CA SER A 72 12.91 -19.90 -25.96
C SER A 72 14.06 -18.95 -25.58
N HIS A 73 14.91 -18.62 -26.55
CA HIS A 73 16.02 -17.68 -26.33
C HIS A 73 15.53 -16.28 -25.90
N ALA A 74 14.43 -15.81 -26.47
CA ALA A 74 13.81 -14.52 -26.10
C ALA A 74 13.30 -14.52 -24.64
N GLU A 75 12.65 -15.60 -24.21
CA GLU A 75 12.19 -15.75 -22.83
C GLU A 75 13.37 -15.82 -21.83
N LYS A 76 14.45 -16.53 -22.20
CA LYS A 76 15.67 -16.55 -21.38
C LYS A 76 16.31 -15.17 -21.25
N GLN A 77 16.37 -14.40 -22.32
CA GLN A 77 16.90 -13.04 -22.30
C GLN A 77 16.04 -12.13 -21.42
N ASN A 78 14.71 -12.24 -21.52
CA ASN A 78 13.79 -11.50 -20.64
C ASN A 78 13.93 -11.91 -19.17
N ALA A 79 14.07 -13.21 -18.90
CA ALA A 79 14.30 -13.71 -17.55
C ALA A 79 15.64 -13.21 -16.98
N GLN A 80 16.68 -13.14 -17.79
CA GLN A 80 17.99 -12.64 -17.39
C GLN A 80 17.95 -11.15 -17.03
N ARG A 81 17.18 -10.34 -17.79
CA ARG A 81 16.92 -8.93 -17.43
C ARG A 81 16.15 -8.82 -16.09
N ARG A 82 15.09 -9.62 -15.89
CA ARG A 82 14.32 -9.66 -14.64
C ARG A 82 15.19 -10.05 -13.45
N TYR A 83 16.06 -11.04 -13.63
CA TYR A 83 17.04 -11.43 -12.60
C TYR A 83 17.95 -10.25 -12.22
N GLY A 84 18.51 -9.57 -13.21
CA GLY A 84 19.38 -8.42 -12.98
C GLY A 84 18.68 -7.27 -12.27
N ASP A 85 17.42 -7.00 -12.60
CA ASP A 85 16.61 -5.97 -11.93
C ASP A 85 16.29 -6.37 -10.49
N ALA A 86 15.90 -7.61 -10.26
CA ALA A 86 15.62 -8.11 -8.90
C ALA A 86 16.91 -8.13 -8.04
N ALA A 87 18.06 -8.49 -8.61
CA ALA A 87 19.34 -8.46 -7.91
C ALA A 87 19.74 -7.03 -7.50
N ARG A 88 19.49 -6.03 -8.35
CA ARG A 88 19.71 -4.62 -8.00
C ARG A 88 18.77 -4.15 -6.90
N GLN A 89 17.48 -4.51 -6.96
CA GLN A 89 16.53 -4.22 -5.88
C GLN A 89 16.97 -4.84 -4.56
N TYR A 90 17.39 -6.10 -4.60
CA TYR A 90 17.90 -6.81 -3.43
C TYR A 90 19.11 -6.11 -2.82
N ALA A 91 20.05 -5.68 -3.66
CA ALA A 91 21.22 -4.93 -3.22
C ALA A 91 20.84 -3.60 -2.54
N VAL A 92 19.87 -2.85 -3.08
CA VAL A 92 19.37 -1.60 -2.48
C VAL A 92 18.71 -1.85 -1.13
N LEU A 93 17.94 -2.94 -1.01
CA LEU A 93 17.26 -3.30 0.25
C LEU A 93 18.22 -3.71 1.36
N LEU A 94 19.36 -4.32 1.01
CA LEU A 94 20.39 -4.76 1.98
C LEU A 94 21.46 -3.71 2.24
N LYS A 95 21.53 -2.65 1.43
CA LYS A 95 22.53 -1.61 1.56
C LYS A 95 22.28 -0.73 2.77
N SER A 96 22.88 -1.05 3.89
CA SER A 96 22.75 -0.37 5.18
C SER A 96 23.72 0.81 5.38
N GLY A 97 24.33 1.38 4.33
CA GLY A 97 25.36 2.40 4.53
C GLY A 97 25.48 3.44 3.44
N ASN A 98 25.75 4.66 3.84
CA ASN A 98 26.26 5.81 3.08
C ASN A 98 25.37 6.46 2.00
N GLY A 99 24.14 6.09 1.79
CA GLY A 99 23.21 6.85 0.96
C GLY A 99 22.28 7.70 1.80
N GLN A 100 22.59 8.96 2.07
CA GLN A 100 21.68 9.91 2.75
C GLN A 100 20.29 10.03 2.08
N ASN A 101 20.14 9.48 0.88
CA ASN A 101 18.93 9.49 0.08
C ASN A 101 18.20 8.12 0.01
N SER A 102 18.63 7.10 0.76
CA SER A 102 17.93 5.81 0.77
C SER A 102 16.74 5.86 1.72
N ASP A 103 15.56 5.48 1.24
CA ASP A 103 14.36 5.31 2.08
C ASP A 103 14.50 4.18 3.11
N PHE A 104 15.54 3.34 2.96
CA PHE A 104 15.90 2.25 3.87
C PHE A 104 16.97 2.61 4.92
N TYR A 105 17.35 3.90 5.03
CA TYR A 105 18.13 4.35 6.17
C TYR A 105 17.35 4.08 7.46
N THR A 106 17.95 3.40 8.42
CA THR A 106 17.26 2.76 9.54
C THR A 106 16.32 3.70 10.32
N TYR A 107 16.78 4.90 10.66
CA TYR A 107 15.93 5.85 11.41
C TYR A 107 14.77 6.37 10.58
N ARG A 108 15.00 6.70 9.32
CA ARG A 108 13.95 7.13 8.38
C ARG A 108 12.95 6.01 8.14
N TYR A 109 13.43 4.78 7.98
CA TYR A 109 12.57 3.62 7.81
C TYR A 109 11.69 3.39 9.04
N LEU A 110 12.27 3.37 10.26
CA LEU A 110 11.52 3.19 11.50
C LEU A 110 10.50 4.31 11.73
N ALA A 111 10.83 5.55 11.36
CA ALA A 111 9.90 6.67 11.40
C ALA A 111 8.76 6.49 10.38
N SER A 112 9.05 6.05 9.16
CA SER A 112 8.03 5.77 8.14
C SER A 112 7.11 4.61 8.51
N GLN A 113 7.61 3.63 9.27
CA GLN A 113 6.81 2.52 9.81
C GLN A 113 6.02 2.92 11.07
N GLY A 114 6.27 4.10 11.62
CA GLY A 114 5.58 4.63 12.80
C GLY A 114 6.10 4.10 14.13
N PHE A 115 7.23 3.42 14.16
CA PHE A 115 7.91 3.01 15.39
C PHE A 115 8.63 4.17 16.07
N LEU A 116 9.26 5.05 15.28
CA LEU A 116 9.83 6.30 15.78
C LEU A 116 8.94 7.49 15.39
N PRO A 117 8.96 8.59 16.17
CA PRO A 117 8.30 9.84 15.77
C PRO A 117 8.87 10.33 14.43
N GLY A 118 8.00 10.58 13.47
CA GLY A 118 8.39 10.98 12.13
C GLY A 118 7.58 12.17 11.65
N TYR A 119 7.81 13.36 12.20
CA TYR A 119 7.02 14.55 11.87
C TYR A 119 7.03 14.92 10.39
N ASN A 120 8.15 14.69 9.69
CA ASN A 120 8.33 15.05 8.29
C ASN A 120 8.30 13.84 7.34
N PHE A 121 8.06 12.63 7.84
CA PHE A 121 8.04 11.43 7.01
C PHE A 121 6.62 10.89 6.87
N PRO A 122 6.16 10.59 5.64
CA PRO A 122 4.87 9.95 5.45
C PRO A 122 4.89 8.57 6.09
N ARG A 123 3.87 8.27 6.89
CA ARG A 123 3.70 6.96 7.52
C ARG A 123 3.27 5.95 6.47
N LEU A 124 3.93 4.79 6.44
CA LEU A 124 3.66 3.68 5.53
C LEU A 124 3.53 4.14 4.05
N PRO A 125 4.53 4.82 3.47
CA PRO A 125 4.43 5.33 2.10
C PRO A 125 4.29 4.18 1.10
N LEU A 126 3.70 4.45 -0.07
CA LEU A 126 3.87 3.59 -1.23
C LEU A 126 5.23 3.86 -1.86
N MET A 127 5.83 2.80 -2.41
CA MET A 127 7.12 2.86 -3.07
C MET A 127 7.00 2.48 -4.54
N ALA A 128 7.79 3.14 -5.39
CA ALA A 128 7.95 2.77 -6.79
C ALA A 128 9.43 2.45 -7.06
N TRP A 129 9.68 1.29 -7.64
CA TRP A 129 11.01 0.92 -8.11
C TRP A 129 11.28 1.57 -9.46
N ILE A 130 12.34 2.34 -9.53
CA ILE A 130 12.87 2.95 -10.74
C ILE A 130 14.11 2.17 -11.17
N PRO A 131 14.09 1.48 -12.33
CA PRO A 131 15.25 0.71 -12.78
C PRO A 131 16.44 1.58 -13.13
N ALA A 132 17.62 1.00 -13.07
CA ALA A 132 18.89 1.64 -13.42
C ALA A 132 18.92 2.15 -14.88
N LYS A 133 19.77 3.15 -15.12
CA LYS A 133 20.00 3.71 -16.47
C LYS A 133 20.82 2.72 -17.30
N GLY A 134 20.24 2.14 -18.34
CA GLY A 134 20.96 1.39 -19.36
C GLY A 134 21.15 -0.11 -19.07
N GLY A 135 21.01 -0.92 -20.15
CA GLY A 135 21.27 -2.35 -20.09
C GLY A 135 22.75 -2.65 -19.81
N THR A 136 22.99 -3.77 -19.24
CA THR A 136 24.19 -4.61 -19.06
C THR A 136 25.61 -4.01 -18.96
N ALA A 137 25.87 -2.73 -19.24
CA ALA A 137 27.25 -2.21 -19.39
C ALA A 137 27.64 -0.96 -18.60
N ALA A 138 26.71 -0.32 -17.84
CA ALA A 138 27.08 0.90 -17.12
C ALA A 138 27.70 0.58 -15.76
N LYS A 139 29.02 0.72 -15.67
CA LYS A 139 29.84 0.51 -14.47
C LYS A 139 29.93 1.75 -13.55
N GLY A 140 28.92 2.63 -13.54
CA GLY A 140 28.91 3.81 -12.69
C GLY A 140 28.17 3.58 -11.37
N LYS A 141 28.66 4.16 -10.27
CA LYS A 141 28.04 4.11 -8.94
C LYS A 141 26.61 4.70 -8.90
N ASP A 142 26.23 5.48 -9.91
CA ASP A 142 24.94 6.17 -10.03
C ASP A 142 23.86 5.36 -10.75
N ASP A 143 24.14 4.11 -11.11
CA ASP A 143 23.31 3.30 -12.01
C ASP A 143 22.66 2.08 -11.32
N GLU A 144 22.49 2.14 -10.01
CA GLU A 144 21.95 1.00 -9.22
C GLU A 144 20.42 0.90 -9.22
N GLY A 145 19.70 1.86 -9.78
CA GLY A 145 18.26 2.01 -9.59
C GLY A 145 17.93 2.70 -8.27
N SER A 146 16.68 3.10 -8.10
CA SER A 146 16.23 3.82 -6.90
C SER A 146 14.81 3.49 -6.50
N MET A 147 14.50 3.64 -5.22
CA MET A 147 13.15 3.62 -4.70
C MET A 147 12.65 5.06 -4.54
N VAL A 148 11.47 5.33 -5.06
CA VAL A 148 10.77 6.61 -4.87
C VAL A 148 9.56 6.37 -4.00
N SER A 149 9.46 7.11 -2.89
CA SER A 149 8.34 6.99 -1.95
C SER A 149 7.37 8.17 -2.08
N ARG A 150 6.08 7.90 -1.84
CA ARG A 150 5.00 8.91 -1.78
C ARG A 150 4.03 8.60 -0.67
N PRO A 151 3.44 9.62 -0.03
CA PRO A 151 2.33 9.42 0.91
C PRO A 151 1.20 8.63 0.25
N ARG A 152 0.59 7.69 0.96
CA ARG A 152 -0.43 6.76 0.41
C ARG A 152 -1.56 7.46 -0.33
N PHE A 153 -2.04 8.59 0.19
CA PHE A 153 -3.13 9.34 -0.42
C PHE A 153 -2.81 9.85 -1.84
N LEU A 154 -1.59 10.30 -2.05
CA LEU A 154 -1.12 10.76 -3.36
C LEU A 154 -0.71 9.59 -4.25
N ALA A 155 -0.04 8.60 -3.66
CA ALA A 155 0.50 7.47 -4.39
C ALA A 155 -0.54 6.63 -5.11
N LEU A 156 -1.78 6.52 -4.61
CA LEU A 156 -2.85 5.81 -5.30
C LEU A 156 -3.17 6.38 -6.69
N SER A 157 -2.97 7.66 -6.90
CA SER A 157 -3.11 8.30 -8.21
C SER A 157 -1.79 8.37 -8.98
N GLU A 158 -0.68 8.66 -8.30
CA GLU A 158 0.62 8.82 -8.94
C GLU A 158 1.28 7.49 -9.32
N PHE A 159 1.07 6.44 -8.52
CA PHE A 159 1.61 5.09 -8.73
C PHE A 159 0.53 4.08 -9.14
N GLY A 160 -0.61 4.56 -9.57
CA GLY A 160 -1.67 3.71 -10.10
C GLY A 160 -1.24 2.98 -11.38
N PRO A 161 -2.02 2.00 -11.84
CA PRO A 161 -1.73 1.24 -13.04
C PRO A 161 -1.43 2.16 -14.23
N ARG A 162 -0.28 1.94 -14.88
CA ARG A 162 0.22 2.70 -16.06
C ARG A 162 0.46 4.19 -15.86
N SER A 163 0.41 4.68 -14.62
CA SER A 163 0.79 6.06 -14.32
C SER A 163 2.25 6.33 -14.73
N LEU A 164 2.50 7.56 -15.11
CA LEU A 164 3.82 8.03 -15.52
C LEU A 164 4.50 8.73 -14.35
N ILE A 165 5.70 8.27 -14.00
CA ILE A 165 6.53 8.84 -12.96
C ILE A 165 7.70 9.55 -13.62
N TYR A 166 7.88 10.83 -13.28
CA TYR A 166 9.04 11.61 -13.73
C TYR A 166 10.10 11.62 -12.64
N HIS A 167 11.26 11.09 -12.96
CA HIS A 167 12.37 10.99 -12.02
C HIS A 167 13.70 11.28 -12.72
N GLN A 168 14.50 12.20 -12.18
CA GLN A 168 15.81 12.58 -12.72
C GLN A 168 15.82 12.85 -14.23
N GLY A 169 14.82 13.62 -14.72
CA GLY A 169 14.72 14.01 -16.14
C GLY A 169 14.28 12.89 -17.08
N ARG A 170 13.78 11.77 -16.57
CA ARG A 170 13.27 10.65 -17.36
C ARG A 170 11.85 10.31 -16.95
N MET A 171 11.15 9.62 -17.83
CA MET A 171 9.80 9.15 -17.62
C MET A 171 9.77 7.63 -17.47
N TYR A 172 9.02 7.16 -16.49
CA TYR A 172 8.86 5.75 -16.17
C TYR A 172 7.37 5.42 -16.08
N ARG A 173 6.96 4.29 -16.65
CA ARG A 173 5.59 3.80 -16.59
C ARG A 173 5.47 2.73 -15.53
N VAL A 174 4.45 2.84 -14.68
CA VAL A 174 4.09 1.81 -13.70
C VAL A 174 3.47 0.62 -14.43
N VAL A 175 4.08 -0.56 -14.32
CA VAL A 175 3.66 -1.75 -15.09
C VAL A 175 3.11 -2.87 -14.24
N ARG A 176 3.53 -2.98 -12.98
CA ARG A 176 3.05 -4.03 -12.08
C ARG A 176 3.11 -3.66 -10.62
N ALA A 177 2.26 -4.29 -9.82
CA ALA A 177 2.39 -4.30 -8.37
C ALA A 177 3.37 -5.41 -7.97
N LYS A 178 4.24 -5.13 -7.01
CA LYS A 178 5.04 -6.16 -6.36
C LYS A 178 4.15 -6.90 -5.37
N LEU A 179 3.88 -8.16 -5.66
CA LEU A 179 2.98 -8.97 -4.85
C LEU A 179 3.66 -9.36 -3.53
N ASN A 180 2.90 -9.30 -2.45
CA ASN A 180 3.34 -9.79 -1.14
C ASN A 180 3.27 -11.31 -1.13
N VAL A 181 4.41 -11.97 -1.17
CA VAL A 181 4.53 -13.42 -1.24
C VAL A 181 4.47 -14.10 0.15
N GLY A 182 4.04 -13.38 1.17
CA GLY A 182 4.08 -13.83 2.57
C GLY A 182 2.79 -14.41 3.12
N SER A 183 1.67 -14.41 2.40
CA SER A 183 0.47 -15.08 2.90
C SER A 183 0.60 -16.60 2.75
N LYS A 184 0.16 -17.34 3.76
CA LYS A 184 0.25 -18.82 3.86
C LYS A 184 -0.41 -19.57 2.70
N ASP A 185 -1.16 -18.86 1.85
CA ASP A 185 -1.96 -19.42 0.76
C ASP A 185 -1.16 -19.73 -0.53
N HIS A 186 0.09 -19.28 -0.64
CA HIS A 186 0.93 -19.58 -1.80
C HIS A 186 1.53 -21.01 -1.80
N ILE A 187 1.34 -21.77 -0.71
CA ILE A 187 1.88 -23.15 -0.60
C ILE A 187 0.99 -24.17 -1.34
N SER A 188 -0.27 -23.85 -1.64
CA SER A 188 -1.24 -24.78 -2.22
C SER A 188 -1.43 -24.67 -3.74
N GLY A 189 -0.51 -24.02 -4.48
CA GLY A 189 -0.57 -24.00 -5.95
C GLY A 189 -1.68 -23.13 -6.57
N ASN A 190 -2.61 -22.60 -5.79
CA ASN A 190 -3.59 -21.61 -6.20
C ASN A 190 -3.06 -20.21 -5.86
N SER A 191 -2.54 -19.53 -6.88
CA SER A 191 -2.04 -18.15 -6.77
C SER A 191 -3.20 -17.16 -6.61
N GLN A 192 -3.84 -17.15 -5.46
CA GLN A 192 -4.84 -16.13 -5.14
C GLN A 192 -4.16 -14.95 -4.45
N LEU A 193 -4.49 -13.75 -4.92
CA LEU A 193 -4.09 -12.53 -4.23
C LEU A 193 -4.82 -12.43 -2.90
N ALA A 194 -4.11 -12.12 -1.83
CA ALA A 194 -4.73 -11.79 -0.55
C ALA A 194 -5.56 -10.50 -0.72
N THR A 195 -6.85 -10.66 -0.88
CA THR A 195 -7.80 -9.56 -1.07
C THR A 195 -8.79 -9.52 0.07
N VAL A 196 -9.30 -8.33 0.36
CA VAL A 196 -10.32 -8.10 1.37
C VAL A 196 -11.60 -7.63 0.67
N ALA A 197 -12.75 -8.12 1.12
CA ALA A 197 -14.04 -7.62 0.72
C ALA A 197 -14.54 -6.54 1.69
N SER A 198 -15.29 -5.57 1.19
CA SER A 198 -15.92 -4.52 1.99
C SER A 198 -17.31 -4.22 1.47
N ARG A 199 -18.23 -3.83 2.37
CA ARG A 199 -19.46 -3.14 2.01
C ARG A 199 -19.35 -1.68 2.44
N VAL A 200 -19.50 -0.76 1.52
CA VAL A 200 -19.40 0.68 1.78
C VAL A 200 -20.78 1.29 1.69
N CYS A 201 -21.31 1.74 2.80
CA CYS A 201 -22.63 2.33 2.87
C CYS A 201 -22.76 3.54 1.92
N SER A 202 -23.70 3.49 1.00
CA SER A 202 -23.96 4.58 0.03
C SER A 202 -24.51 5.84 0.70
N GLN A 203 -25.11 5.74 1.88
CA GLN A 203 -25.68 6.87 2.61
C GLN A 203 -24.65 7.66 3.42
N CYS A 204 -23.74 6.99 4.13
CA CYS A 204 -22.82 7.66 5.04
C CYS A 204 -21.33 7.41 4.72
N GLY A 205 -20.99 6.54 3.76
CA GLY A 205 -19.62 6.22 3.40
C GLY A 205 -18.88 5.33 4.42
N TYR A 206 -19.56 4.78 5.43
CA TYR A 206 -18.95 3.87 6.40
C TYR A 206 -18.63 2.52 5.77
N ALA A 207 -17.44 1.98 6.08
CA ALA A 207 -16.99 0.70 5.54
C ALA A 207 -17.16 -0.45 6.55
N HIS A 208 -17.85 -1.48 6.12
CA HIS A 208 -17.90 -2.78 6.78
C HIS A 208 -16.87 -3.69 6.12
N MET A 209 -15.76 -3.92 6.81
CA MET A 209 -14.65 -4.71 6.27
C MET A 209 -14.85 -6.18 6.63
N GLY A 210 -14.60 -7.06 5.68
CA GLY A 210 -14.46 -8.50 5.92
C GLY A 210 -13.19 -8.82 6.70
N GLY A 211 -13.07 -10.07 7.14
CA GLY A 211 -11.88 -10.57 7.80
C GLY A 211 -10.69 -10.66 6.85
N GLU A 212 -9.49 -10.69 7.40
CA GLU A 212 -8.24 -10.92 6.64
C GLU A 212 -8.17 -12.35 6.07
N ASP A 213 -9.01 -13.25 6.58
CA ASP A 213 -9.24 -14.60 6.11
C ASP A 213 -10.14 -14.68 4.85
N GLY A 214 -10.58 -13.55 4.32
CA GLY A 214 -11.47 -13.46 3.18
C GLY A 214 -12.96 -13.61 3.53
N THR A 215 -13.32 -13.69 4.80
CA THR A 215 -14.73 -13.70 5.21
C THR A 215 -15.42 -12.41 4.80
N GLU A 216 -16.59 -12.55 4.16
CA GLU A 216 -17.40 -11.41 3.73
C GLU A 216 -18.13 -10.79 4.94
N PRO A 217 -18.30 -9.44 4.99
CA PRO A 217 -19.09 -8.81 6.05
C PRO A 217 -20.58 -9.15 5.89
N HIS A 218 -21.17 -9.73 6.93
CA HIS A 218 -22.57 -10.22 6.93
C HIS A 218 -23.59 -9.18 7.42
N HIS A 219 -23.26 -7.89 7.42
CA HIS A 219 -24.16 -6.85 7.91
C HIS A 219 -25.18 -6.48 6.84
N ASN A 220 -26.49 -6.56 7.18
CA ASN A 220 -27.57 -6.10 6.32
C ASN A 220 -27.91 -4.62 6.55
N LEU A 221 -27.54 -4.10 7.71
CA LEU A 221 -27.74 -2.69 8.08
C LEU A 221 -26.37 -2.05 8.36
N CYS A 222 -26.26 -0.78 8.02
CA CYS A 222 -25.06 -0.02 8.33
C CYS A 222 -24.95 0.22 9.84
N GLU A 223 -23.84 -0.20 10.45
CA GLU A 223 -23.57 -0.01 11.88
C GLU A 223 -23.50 1.46 12.29
N ASN A 224 -23.19 2.36 11.34
CA ASN A 224 -23.06 3.78 11.63
C ASN A 224 -24.37 4.55 11.51
N CYS A 225 -25.16 4.33 10.43
CA CYS A 225 -26.36 5.13 10.17
C CYS A 225 -27.66 4.33 10.14
N GLY A 226 -27.59 2.99 10.22
CA GLY A 226 -28.77 2.12 10.19
C GLY A 226 -29.38 1.90 8.80
N ALA A 227 -28.80 2.46 7.74
CA ALA A 227 -29.31 2.29 6.38
C ALA A 227 -29.14 0.83 5.90
N LEU A 228 -30.09 0.37 5.07
CA LEU A 228 -30.00 -0.95 4.45
C LEU A 228 -28.81 -1.00 3.49
N LEU A 229 -27.98 -2.01 3.64
CA LEU A 229 -26.84 -2.29 2.74
C LEU A 229 -27.32 -3.21 1.61
N THR A 230 -27.11 -2.78 0.40
CA THR A 230 -27.51 -3.48 -0.84
C THR A 230 -26.33 -4.18 -1.49
N ASP A 231 -26.59 -4.93 -2.56
CA ASP A 231 -25.53 -5.53 -3.35
C ASP A 231 -24.68 -4.50 -4.11
N LEU A 232 -25.19 -3.29 -4.30
CA LEU A 232 -24.45 -2.18 -4.92
C LEU A 232 -23.39 -1.59 -3.98
N ASP A 233 -23.49 -1.84 -2.69
CA ASP A 233 -22.53 -1.37 -1.69
C ASP A 233 -21.26 -2.24 -1.61
N TRP A 234 -21.23 -3.37 -2.32
CA TRP A 234 -20.07 -4.26 -2.33
C TRP A 234 -18.88 -3.68 -3.08
N VAL A 235 -17.73 -3.75 -2.44
CA VAL A 235 -16.41 -3.55 -3.05
C VAL A 235 -15.58 -4.78 -2.76
N ARG A 236 -15.52 -5.68 -3.75
CA ARG A 236 -14.82 -6.96 -3.63
C ARG A 236 -13.38 -6.86 -4.11
N SER A 237 -12.56 -7.81 -3.67
CA SER A 237 -11.19 -7.99 -4.14
C SER A 237 -10.30 -6.76 -3.96
N LEU A 238 -10.40 -6.11 -2.79
CA LEU A 238 -9.51 -5.01 -2.43
C LEU A 238 -8.10 -5.54 -2.19
N TYR A 239 -7.16 -5.11 -3.02
CA TYR A 239 -5.75 -5.45 -2.88
C TYR A 239 -4.95 -4.26 -2.32
N ARG A 240 -4.14 -4.51 -1.29
CA ARG A 240 -3.29 -3.48 -0.68
C ARG A 240 -1.96 -3.38 -1.40
N ILE A 241 -1.82 -2.37 -2.24
CA ILE A 241 -0.56 -2.07 -2.92
C ILE A 241 0.42 -1.44 -1.93
N GLU A 242 1.67 -1.92 -1.91
CA GLU A 242 2.76 -1.36 -1.12
C GLU A 242 3.94 -0.89 -1.97
N THR A 243 4.24 -1.62 -3.02
CA THR A 243 5.34 -1.31 -3.93
C THR A 243 4.90 -1.59 -5.35
N VAL A 244 5.29 -0.70 -6.26
CA VAL A 244 5.09 -0.88 -7.70
C VAL A 244 6.41 -0.91 -8.42
N GLU A 245 6.44 -1.54 -9.59
CA GLU A 245 7.61 -1.58 -10.46
C GLU A 245 7.33 -0.81 -11.74
N THR A 246 8.38 -0.18 -12.26
CA THR A 246 8.28 0.69 -13.43
C THR A 246 9.24 0.24 -14.53
N VAL A 247 8.92 0.68 -15.75
CA VAL A 247 9.82 0.56 -16.91
C VAL A 247 10.10 1.94 -17.49
N PRO A 248 11.29 2.19 -18.04
CA PRO A 248 11.59 3.46 -18.71
C PRO A 248 10.74 3.61 -19.98
N VAL A 249 10.37 4.85 -20.28
CA VAL A 249 9.66 5.22 -21.50
C VAL A 249 10.57 6.13 -22.31
N GLU A 250 10.77 5.83 -23.59
CA GLU A 250 11.76 6.50 -24.43
C GLU A 250 11.44 7.96 -24.79
N ARG A 251 10.15 8.33 -24.80
CA ARG A 251 9.71 9.68 -25.14
C ARG A 251 9.07 10.37 -23.96
N ILE A 252 9.61 11.56 -23.63
CA ILE A 252 8.97 12.50 -22.72
C ILE A 252 7.96 13.28 -23.54
N SER A 253 6.66 13.02 -23.31
CA SER A 253 5.61 13.87 -23.87
C SER A 253 5.57 15.18 -23.07
N ILE A 254 5.64 16.31 -23.77
CA ILE A 254 5.51 17.66 -23.18
C ILE A 254 4.03 17.98 -22.92
N ASN A 255 3.10 17.20 -23.48
CA ASN A 255 1.67 17.41 -23.36
C ASN A 255 1.16 17.08 -21.96
N ASP A 256 0.75 18.07 -21.21
CA ASP A 256 0.03 17.90 -19.92
C ASP A 256 -1.25 17.10 -20.08
N GLU A 257 -1.85 17.04 -21.28
CA GLU A 257 -3.02 16.22 -21.58
C GLU A 257 -2.75 14.73 -21.41
N ASP A 258 -1.55 14.23 -21.72
CA ASP A 258 -1.19 12.82 -21.52
C ASP A 258 -1.08 12.46 -20.03
N ARG A 259 -0.74 13.42 -19.17
CA ARG A 259 -0.75 13.26 -17.71
C ARG A 259 -2.17 13.23 -17.15
N GLN A 260 -3.08 14.04 -17.70
CA GLN A 260 -4.46 14.16 -17.23
C GLN A 260 -5.38 13.08 -17.78
N ARG A 261 -5.02 12.40 -18.87
CA ARG A 261 -5.84 11.35 -19.50
C ARG A 261 -6.06 10.12 -18.61
N GLN A 262 -5.18 9.88 -17.65
CA GLN A 262 -5.23 8.72 -16.77
C GLN A 262 -5.87 9.04 -15.40
N GLY A 263 -6.99 9.76 -15.41
CA GLY A 263 -7.73 10.04 -14.19
C GLY A 263 -8.34 8.78 -13.59
N PHE A 264 -8.10 8.56 -12.29
CA PHE A 264 -8.73 7.50 -11.53
C PHE A 264 -9.99 7.96 -10.81
N GLU A 265 -10.92 7.03 -10.62
CA GLU A 265 -12.04 7.21 -9.71
C GLU A 265 -11.61 6.75 -8.32
N LEU A 266 -11.45 7.71 -7.42
CA LEU A 266 -11.01 7.45 -6.06
C LEU A 266 -12.17 7.60 -5.10
N GLN A 267 -12.42 6.59 -4.28
CA GLN A 267 -13.39 6.61 -3.20
C GLN A 267 -12.68 6.66 -1.86
N THR A 268 -13.14 7.54 -0.97
CA THR A 268 -12.68 7.57 0.41
C THR A 268 -13.79 7.00 1.28
N THR A 269 -13.43 6.10 2.18
CA THR A 269 -14.33 5.49 3.15
C THR A 269 -13.64 5.42 4.51
N TYR A 270 -14.41 5.22 5.56
CA TYR A 270 -13.91 5.19 6.93
C TYR A 270 -14.63 4.13 7.76
N ARG A 271 -13.99 3.70 8.83
CA ARG A 271 -14.62 2.92 9.89
C ARG A 271 -14.04 3.32 11.23
N PHE A 272 -14.83 3.21 12.27
CA PHE A 272 -14.35 3.36 13.64
C PHE A 272 -13.76 2.04 14.14
N LEU A 273 -12.72 2.13 14.97
CA LEU A 273 -12.11 0.95 15.56
C LEU A 273 -12.68 0.70 16.96
N PRO A 274 -12.85 -0.57 17.34
CA PRO A 274 -13.22 -0.90 18.70
C PRO A 274 -12.10 -0.52 19.66
N GLY A 275 -12.47 -0.06 20.85
CA GLY A 275 -11.56 0.13 21.98
C GLY A 275 -11.06 -1.19 22.56
N PRO A 276 -10.24 -1.15 23.61
CA PRO A 276 -9.74 -2.34 24.31
C PRO A 276 -10.85 -3.24 24.87
N ASP A 277 -12.02 -2.68 25.12
CA ASP A 277 -13.24 -3.36 25.59
C ASP A 277 -14.06 -4.00 24.44
N GLY A 278 -13.56 -3.92 23.22
CA GLY A 278 -14.23 -4.43 22.01
C GLY A 278 -15.40 -3.55 21.55
N LYS A 279 -15.73 -2.44 22.22
CA LYS A 279 -16.83 -1.55 21.85
C LYS A 279 -16.33 -0.35 21.08
N ILE A 280 -17.10 0.08 20.09
CA ILE A 280 -16.82 1.30 19.33
C ILE A 280 -17.33 2.49 20.14
N ALA A 281 -16.40 3.24 20.73
CA ALA A 281 -16.69 4.50 21.38
C ALA A 281 -16.90 5.59 20.32
N GLN A 282 -18.14 5.92 20.00
CA GLN A 282 -18.47 7.01 19.10
C GLN A 282 -19.49 7.96 19.74
N GLN A 283 -19.32 9.25 19.47
CA GLN A 283 -20.24 10.29 19.88
C GLN A 283 -20.79 10.98 18.64
N LYS A 284 -22.11 11.01 18.51
CA LYS A 284 -22.83 11.67 17.41
C LYS A 284 -23.50 12.93 17.91
N SER A 285 -23.41 13.98 17.12
CA SER A 285 -24.14 15.22 17.33
C SER A 285 -24.70 15.73 16.00
N PHE A 286 -25.89 16.32 16.05
CA PHE A 286 -26.49 16.96 14.90
C PHE A 286 -26.43 18.47 15.07
N ILE A 287 -26.06 19.16 14.01
CA ILE A 287 -26.01 20.62 13.95
C ILE A 287 -27.22 21.05 13.11
N ALA A 288 -28.24 21.59 13.76
CA ALA A 288 -29.39 22.17 13.06
C ALA A 288 -29.11 23.62 12.68
N SER A 289 -29.62 24.08 11.54
CA SER A 289 -29.61 25.49 11.18
C SER A 289 -30.77 26.21 11.83
N GLY A 290 -30.51 26.91 12.93
CA GLY A 290 -31.35 28.02 13.45
C GLY A 290 -32.78 27.69 13.73
N GLN A 291 -33.87 27.68 13.35
CA GLN A 291 -35.23 27.58 13.75
C GLN A 291 -35.98 26.41 13.09
N GLY A 292 -35.69 25.17 13.52
CA GLY A 292 -36.40 24.04 12.93
C GLY A 292 -36.21 22.74 13.70
N ASP A 293 -37.04 21.77 13.42
CA ASP A 293 -36.96 20.41 13.96
C ASP A 293 -35.65 19.72 13.57
N ALA A 294 -35.32 18.64 14.27
CA ALA A 294 -34.09 17.82 13.98
C ALA A 294 -34.01 17.32 12.53
N ALA A 295 -35.10 17.41 11.76
CA ALA A 295 -35.16 17.13 10.33
C ALA A 295 -34.38 18.16 9.47
N ASP A 296 -34.15 19.36 9.98
CA ASP A 296 -33.46 20.44 9.27
C ASP A 296 -31.98 20.50 9.56
N ALA A 297 -31.38 19.43 10.08
CA ALA A 297 -29.96 19.34 10.36
C ALA A 297 -29.14 19.41 9.06
N LEU A 298 -28.32 20.45 8.91
CA LEU A 298 -27.43 20.64 7.76
C LEU A 298 -26.20 19.71 7.79
N ALA A 299 -25.80 19.27 8.97
CA ALA A 299 -24.64 18.42 9.15
C ALA A 299 -24.78 17.49 10.35
N ALA A 300 -24.20 16.31 10.25
CA ALA A 300 -23.99 15.40 11.37
C ALA A 300 -22.50 15.26 11.64
N LEU A 301 -22.09 15.48 12.89
CA LEU A 301 -20.73 15.26 13.35
C LEU A 301 -20.66 13.95 14.12
N THR A 302 -19.72 13.09 13.76
CA THR A 302 -19.43 11.87 14.52
C THR A 302 -17.96 11.87 14.90
N TYR A 303 -17.69 11.69 16.17
CA TYR A 303 -16.34 11.56 16.72
C TYR A 303 -16.12 10.16 17.29
N ALA A 304 -14.93 9.61 17.07
CA ALA A 304 -14.46 8.42 17.75
C ALA A 304 -12.96 8.53 18.07
N PRO A 305 -12.47 7.94 19.17
CA PRO A 305 -11.06 8.01 19.56
C PRO A 305 -10.10 7.37 18.55
N ALA A 306 -10.58 6.36 17.82
CA ALA A 306 -9.81 5.67 16.80
C ALA A 306 -10.66 5.40 15.57
N ALA A 307 -10.08 5.72 14.40
CA ALA A 307 -10.72 5.47 13.10
C ALA A 307 -9.66 5.07 12.07
N GLN A 308 -10.09 4.29 11.08
CA GLN A 308 -9.33 3.99 9.88
C GLN A 308 -9.96 4.70 8.69
N ILE A 309 -9.13 5.33 7.86
CA ILE A 309 -9.53 5.91 6.59
C ILE A 309 -8.95 5.06 5.48
N TRP A 310 -9.79 4.65 4.54
CA TRP A 310 -9.43 3.88 3.38
C TRP A 310 -9.63 4.73 2.14
N ARG A 311 -8.66 4.69 1.24
CA ARG A 311 -8.79 5.27 -0.08
C ARG A 311 -8.68 4.16 -1.11
N ILE A 312 -9.72 4.01 -1.90
CA ILE A 312 -9.91 2.91 -2.85
C ILE A 312 -9.82 3.49 -4.25
N ASN A 313 -8.99 2.89 -5.10
CA ASN A 313 -8.97 3.19 -6.52
C ASN A 313 -9.97 2.27 -7.23
N ARG A 314 -11.07 2.84 -7.70
CA ARG A 314 -12.18 2.13 -8.34
C ARG A 314 -12.00 1.91 -9.83
N GLY A 315 -10.85 2.27 -10.40
CA GLY A 315 -10.56 2.10 -11.81
C GLY A 315 -10.43 3.44 -12.55
N TRP A 316 -10.37 3.36 -13.87
CA TRP A 316 -10.27 4.53 -14.73
C TRP A 316 -11.55 5.36 -14.70
N ARG A 317 -11.42 6.68 -14.56
CA ARG A 317 -12.59 7.60 -14.58
C ARG A 317 -13.37 7.52 -15.89
N ARG A 318 -12.69 7.32 -17.01
CA ARG A 318 -13.26 7.24 -18.37
C ARG A 318 -13.36 5.80 -18.90
N ARG A 319 -13.55 4.80 -18.02
CA ARG A 319 -13.78 3.42 -18.46
C ARG A 319 -15.08 3.27 -19.25
N LYS A 320 -15.09 2.39 -20.24
CA LYS A 320 -16.25 2.13 -21.09
C LYS A 320 -17.42 1.54 -20.30
N ASN A 321 -17.14 0.51 -19.51
CA ASN A 321 -18.13 -0.08 -18.60
C ASN A 321 -17.97 0.49 -17.21
N LYS A 322 -18.91 1.31 -16.76
CA LYS A 322 -18.88 1.94 -15.44
C LYS A 322 -19.15 0.98 -14.28
N GLU A 323 -19.81 -0.13 -14.55
CA GLU A 323 -20.10 -1.17 -13.55
C GLU A 323 -18.85 -2.01 -13.23
N GLN A 324 -17.92 -2.08 -14.17
CA GLN A 324 -16.66 -2.79 -13.98
C GLN A 324 -15.72 -1.94 -13.11
N LEU A 325 -15.58 -2.31 -11.85
CA LEU A 325 -14.73 -1.62 -10.90
C LEU A 325 -13.35 -2.28 -10.79
N GLY A 326 -12.34 -1.45 -10.50
CA GLY A 326 -10.98 -1.92 -10.25
C GLY A 326 -10.15 -2.16 -11.50
N PHE A 327 -9.18 -3.05 -11.37
CA PHE A 327 -8.21 -3.41 -12.42
C PHE A 327 -7.98 -4.91 -12.40
N TYR A 328 -7.73 -5.49 -13.57
CA TYR A 328 -7.25 -6.86 -13.65
C TYR A 328 -5.75 -6.93 -13.38
N ILE A 329 -5.38 -7.75 -12.42
CA ILE A 329 -3.98 -8.00 -12.06
C ILE A 329 -3.69 -9.49 -12.22
N ASN A 330 -2.55 -9.80 -12.83
CA ASN A 330 -2.07 -11.17 -12.88
C ASN A 330 -1.60 -11.60 -11.48
N PRO A 331 -2.19 -12.64 -10.87
CA PRO A 331 -1.89 -13.04 -9.49
C PRO A 331 -0.48 -13.62 -9.31
N ILE A 332 0.19 -14.01 -10.39
CA ILE A 332 1.54 -14.57 -10.35
C ILE A 332 2.60 -13.47 -10.55
N THR A 333 2.38 -12.62 -11.56
CA THR A 333 3.39 -11.62 -11.98
C THR A 333 3.15 -10.23 -11.40
N GLY A 334 1.94 -9.93 -10.91
CA GLY A 334 1.52 -8.61 -10.46
C GLY A 334 1.28 -7.61 -11.61
N GLN A 335 1.33 -8.06 -12.84
CA GLN A 335 1.17 -7.23 -14.02
C GLN A 335 -0.29 -6.83 -14.22
N TRP A 336 -0.55 -5.54 -14.52
CA TRP A 336 -1.90 -5.09 -14.87
C TRP A 336 -2.22 -5.42 -16.31
N SER A 337 -3.45 -5.90 -16.56
CA SER A 337 -3.93 -6.24 -17.89
C SER A 337 -4.12 -5.00 -18.76
N LYS A 338 -3.82 -5.14 -20.05
CA LYS A 338 -4.11 -4.12 -21.06
C LYS A 338 -5.63 -3.97 -21.34
N LYS A 339 -6.43 -4.98 -20.99
CA LYS A 339 -7.90 -4.96 -21.17
C LYS A 339 -8.60 -3.83 -20.42
N ASP A 340 -7.96 -3.31 -19.38
CA ASP A 340 -8.51 -2.23 -18.57
C ASP A 340 -8.31 -0.84 -19.19
N GLU A 341 -7.63 -0.71 -20.32
CA GLU A 341 -7.44 0.59 -20.96
C GLU A 341 -8.73 1.15 -21.55
N PRO A 342 -8.99 2.44 -21.35
CA PRO A 342 -10.05 3.12 -22.08
C PRO A 342 -9.75 3.06 -23.59
N GLY A 343 -10.44 2.20 -24.33
CA GLY A 343 -10.24 2.04 -25.77
C GLY A 343 -9.50 0.79 -26.22
N ALA A 344 -9.01 -0.07 -25.32
CA ALA A 344 -8.44 -1.35 -25.69
C ALA A 344 -9.46 -2.19 -26.45
N THR A 345 -9.13 -2.54 -27.67
CA THR A 345 -9.83 -3.58 -28.44
C THR A 345 -9.33 -4.94 -27.96
N GLU A 346 -10.22 -5.91 -27.82
CA GLU A 346 -9.89 -7.31 -27.50
C GLU A 346 -9.12 -7.97 -28.65
N SER A 347 -7.88 -7.59 -28.88
CA SER A 347 -7.00 -8.31 -29.81
C SER A 347 -6.16 -9.30 -29.01
N PRO A 348 -6.19 -10.60 -29.35
CA PRO A 348 -5.38 -11.63 -28.70
C PRO A 348 -3.86 -11.39 -28.81
N GLU A 349 -3.43 -10.56 -29.78
CA GLU A 349 -2.02 -10.25 -30.05
C GLU A 349 -1.42 -9.14 -29.15
N ALA A 350 -2.24 -8.42 -28.39
CA ALA A 350 -1.76 -7.31 -27.56
C ALA A 350 -0.99 -7.74 -26.30
N ASP A 351 -0.92 -9.03 -25.97
CA ASP A 351 -0.16 -9.57 -24.83
C ASP A 351 1.33 -9.87 -25.17
N ARG A 352 1.74 -9.63 -26.41
CA ARG A 352 3.14 -9.74 -26.84
C ARG A 352 3.73 -8.35 -26.99
N ASP A 353 4.08 -7.73 -25.89
CA ASP A 353 4.96 -6.57 -25.89
C ASP A 353 6.37 -6.95 -25.47
N PRO A 354 7.39 -6.34 -26.11
CA PRO A 354 8.79 -6.70 -26.07
C PRO A 354 9.47 -6.52 -24.71
#